data_2f1cd001ae1e9f17bc47f4d19532a997
#
_entry.id   2f1cd001ae1e9f17bc47f4d19532a997
#
_cell.length_a   1.000
_cell.length_b   1.000
_cell.length_c   1.000
_cell.angle_alpha   90.00
_cell.angle_beta   90.00
_cell.angle_gamma   90.00
#
_symmetry.space_group_name_H-M   'P 1'
#
loop_
_entity.id
_entity.type
_entity.pdbx_description
1 polymer ?
#
loop_
_entity_poly.entity_id
_entity_poly.type
_entity_poly.pdbx_seq_one_letter_code
_entity_poly.pdbx_strand_id
1 'polypeptide(L)'
;MSEREYDILLAETAGSLPPGPTEQSEPWRVAMRRILWGLALVTIKLELLGLNYLLPCLGAALVYLGFRSLRRSAPGFRLGWLVSIVLLVSAAASAVLAAAKPVQSPDWLHWPLVALNFARDMCLLLGLRSGIRAAFERTEGAKPRDLALWAAAAYAVLFIFAIIWTYVPARSAVYSNIRGLAGLALYILLLLLLRRQGRELAGRGYRIEPAPVRLSVGAFLALYAAAIVLLLVPALLLGPRPAMPEAESFSSADTEARESLEELGLPEWLTGSLTQEELSLCEGALWAKDCGIEMRGDTALDGGQLEMEVWAVGLADGRSRFYAAFRWLEPPRFRLQEALGLEPDGNEAISEVSGALVYEKGGDTLAAPLPVVLGGGQTAEELDDMGLFWYEFDLENLGHVQYVPRSDFALPFGAEGIRGWLAFTYDGGIENAGKGLVFGSAWLLHRSLPVYPYRELSSGGMFGGVDGEFYAVHYLL
;
A
#
# COMPACT_ATOMS: atom_id res chain seq x y z
N MET A 1 23.07 -72.56 10.66
CA MET A 1 21.86 -71.75 10.67
C MET A 1 21.09 -72.14 9.40
N SER A 2 19.91 -72.69 9.54
CA SER A 2 19.09 -73.04 8.41
C SER A 2 18.45 -71.80 7.78
N GLU A 3 18.11 -71.86 6.48
CA GLU A 3 17.44 -70.77 5.80
C GLU A 3 16.19 -70.26 6.57
N ARG A 4 15.50 -71.20 7.20
CA ARG A 4 14.32 -70.94 8.04
C ARG A 4 14.62 -70.18 9.34
N GLU A 5 15.76 -70.43 9.95
CA GLU A 5 16.22 -69.67 11.15
C GLU A 5 16.64 -68.25 10.79
N TYR A 6 17.20 -68.07 9.58
CA TYR A 6 17.57 -66.77 9.05
C TYR A 6 16.35 -65.91 8.74
N ASP A 7 15.29 -66.49 8.12
CA ASP A 7 14.05 -65.82 7.84
C ASP A 7 13.28 -65.38 9.11
N ILE A 8 13.31 -66.19 10.16
CA ILE A 8 12.72 -65.91 11.47
C ILE A 8 13.48 -64.75 12.14
N LEU A 9 14.81 -64.77 12.12
CA LEU A 9 15.64 -63.68 12.64
C LEU A 9 15.45 -62.37 11.87
N LEU A 10 15.31 -62.43 10.55
CA LEU A 10 15.01 -61.29 9.72
C LEU A 10 13.64 -60.68 10.05
N ALA A 11 12.62 -61.52 10.25
CA ALA A 11 11.27 -61.09 10.60
C ALA A 11 11.21 -60.46 12.00
N GLU A 12 11.92 -61.03 12.97
CA GLU A 12 12.05 -60.51 14.35
C GLU A 12 12.83 -59.18 14.37
N THR A 13 13.93 -59.10 13.61
CA THR A 13 14.72 -57.87 13.49
C THR A 13 13.94 -56.76 12.76
N ALA A 14 13.18 -57.09 11.72
CA ALA A 14 12.34 -56.16 11.04
C ALA A 14 11.19 -55.61 11.92
N GLY A 15 10.62 -56.47 12.80
CA GLY A 15 9.59 -56.08 13.78
C GLY A 15 10.13 -55.25 14.96
N SER A 16 11.43 -55.35 15.25
CA SER A 16 12.07 -54.57 16.33
C SER A 16 12.66 -53.22 15.86
N LEU A 17 12.76 -52.98 14.55
CA LEU A 17 13.20 -51.69 14.03
C LEU A 17 12.14 -50.62 14.36
N PRO A 18 12.57 -49.46 14.91
CA PRO A 18 11.65 -48.36 15.08
C PRO A 18 11.03 -48.04 13.68
N PRO A 19 9.73 -47.71 13.63
CA PRO A 19 9.07 -47.39 12.39
C PRO A 19 9.87 -46.30 11.66
N GLY A 20 10.21 -46.60 10.40
CA GLY A 20 11.05 -45.73 9.59
C GLY A 20 10.45 -44.32 9.53
N PRO A 21 11.26 -43.27 9.36
CA PRO A 21 10.79 -41.86 9.36
C PRO A 21 9.66 -41.61 8.34
N THR A 22 9.47 -42.46 7.38
CA THR A 22 8.37 -42.45 6.40
C THR A 22 7.04 -42.95 6.95
N GLU A 23 7.03 -43.82 7.96
CA GLU A 23 5.80 -44.31 8.61
C GLU A 23 5.23 -43.31 9.64
N GLN A 24 6.04 -42.39 10.15
CA GLN A 24 5.61 -41.39 11.13
C GLN A 24 4.89 -40.20 10.51
N SER A 25 5.03 -39.93 9.22
CA SER A 25 4.37 -38.84 8.52
C SER A 25 3.16 -39.34 7.72
N GLU A 26 1.99 -39.30 8.33
CA GLU A 26 0.75 -39.57 7.58
C GLU A 26 0.55 -38.49 6.49
N PRO A 27 0.62 -38.87 5.19
CA PRO A 27 0.56 -37.89 4.09
C PRO A 27 -0.71 -37.02 4.13
N TRP A 28 -1.83 -37.57 4.64
CA TRP A 28 -3.09 -36.87 4.86
C TRP A 28 -2.92 -35.73 5.89
N ARG A 29 -2.32 -35.98 7.04
CA ARG A 29 -2.14 -34.96 8.08
C ARG A 29 -1.25 -33.82 7.62
N VAL A 30 -0.20 -34.16 6.87
CA VAL A 30 0.70 -33.15 6.29
C VAL A 30 -0.02 -32.27 5.27
N ALA A 31 -0.79 -32.88 4.35
CA ALA A 31 -1.55 -32.14 3.36
C ALA A 31 -2.61 -31.23 4.00
N MET A 32 -3.37 -31.76 4.96
CA MET A 32 -4.41 -31.00 5.65
C MET A 32 -3.83 -29.86 6.49
N ARG A 33 -2.69 -30.08 7.17
CA ARG A 33 -1.98 -29.03 7.88
C ARG A 33 -1.54 -27.89 6.96
N ARG A 34 -1.02 -28.21 5.76
CA ARG A 34 -0.64 -27.18 4.77
C ARG A 34 -1.84 -26.38 4.29
N ILE A 35 -2.97 -27.04 4.01
CA ILE A 35 -4.20 -26.35 3.61
C ILE A 35 -4.67 -25.41 4.72
N LEU A 36 -4.75 -25.86 5.98
CA LEU A 36 -5.21 -25.04 7.09
C LEU A 36 -4.30 -23.85 7.38
N TRP A 37 -2.97 -24.05 7.41
CA TRP A 37 -2.03 -22.93 7.57
C TRP A 37 -2.06 -22.00 6.38
N GLY A 38 -2.20 -22.56 5.17
CA GLY A 38 -2.32 -21.76 3.97
C GLY A 38 -3.55 -20.86 3.98
N LEU A 39 -4.72 -21.39 4.36
CA LEU A 39 -5.94 -20.60 4.52
C LEU A 39 -5.75 -19.53 5.58
N ALA A 40 -5.14 -19.87 6.74
CA ALA A 40 -4.86 -18.88 7.79
C ALA A 40 -4.01 -17.71 7.27
N LEU A 41 -2.92 -18.00 6.56
CA LEU A 41 -2.01 -16.97 6.05
C LEU A 41 -2.60 -16.13 4.91
N VAL A 42 -3.49 -16.70 4.09
CA VAL A 42 -4.18 -15.92 3.03
C VAL A 42 -5.11 -14.86 3.64
N THR A 43 -5.69 -15.14 4.80
CA THR A 43 -6.70 -14.25 5.42
C THR A 43 -6.07 -13.25 6.39
N ILE A 44 -4.95 -13.59 7.03
CA ILE A 44 -4.27 -12.69 7.96
C ILE A 44 -3.61 -11.56 7.15
N LYS A 45 -4.13 -10.35 7.32
CA LYS A 45 -3.54 -9.12 6.79
C LYS A 45 -2.80 -8.41 7.92
N LEU A 46 -1.49 -8.34 7.82
CA LEU A 46 -0.65 -7.53 8.70
C LEU A 46 -0.08 -6.37 7.88
N GLU A 47 -0.47 -5.16 8.20
CA GLU A 47 -0.03 -3.94 7.52
C GLU A 47 1.36 -3.49 7.96
N LEU A 48 2.25 -4.44 8.16
CA LEU A 48 3.63 -4.21 8.55
C LEU A 48 4.55 -4.67 7.42
N LEU A 49 5.41 -3.78 6.92
CA LEU A 49 6.48 -4.09 5.95
C LEU A 49 6.02 -4.92 4.72
N GLY A 50 4.80 -4.67 4.22
CA GLY A 50 4.26 -5.40 3.08
C GLY A 50 3.85 -6.85 3.36
N LEU A 51 3.81 -7.29 4.62
CA LEU A 51 3.38 -8.63 5.01
C LEU A 51 1.95 -8.95 4.58
N ASN A 52 1.09 -7.94 4.43
CA ASN A 52 -0.26 -8.07 3.86
C ASN A 52 -0.30 -8.63 2.42
N TYR A 53 0.82 -8.60 1.69
CA TYR A 53 0.98 -9.19 0.36
C TYR A 53 1.83 -10.47 0.38
N LEU A 54 2.88 -10.53 1.20
CA LEU A 54 3.79 -11.66 1.25
C LEU A 54 3.16 -12.87 1.95
N LEU A 55 2.41 -12.67 3.03
CA LEU A 55 1.73 -13.75 3.75
C LEU A 55 0.69 -14.46 2.88
N PRO A 56 -0.19 -13.77 2.11
CA PRO A 56 -1.07 -14.41 1.16
C PRO A 56 -0.34 -15.24 0.09
N CYS A 57 0.81 -14.79 -0.40
CA CYS A 57 1.61 -15.57 -1.35
C CYS A 57 2.10 -16.90 -0.74
N LEU A 58 2.64 -16.85 0.47
CA LEU A 58 3.04 -18.06 1.20
C LEU A 58 1.83 -18.96 1.51
N GLY A 59 0.72 -18.36 1.92
CA GLY A 59 -0.54 -19.05 2.18
C GLY A 59 -1.06 -19.80 0.94
N ALA A 60 -1.13 -19.11 -0.19
CA ALA A 60 -1.53 -19.69 -1.47
C ALA A 60 -0.63 -20.85 -1.90
N ALA A 61 0.69 -20.70 -1.70
CA ALA A 61 1.64 -21.78 -1.97
C ALA A 61 1.39 -23.01 -1.09
N LEU A 62 1.10 -22.81 0.20
CA LEU A 62 0.78 -23.91 1.12
C LEU A 62 -0.54 -24.60 0.76
N VAL A 63 -1.60 -23.84 0.40
CA VAL A 63 -2.88 -24.39 -0.08
C VAL A 63 -2.65 -25.23 -1.33
N TYR A 64 -1.91 -24.70 -2.30
CA TYR A 64 -1.58 -25.41 -3.53
C TYR A 64 -0.82 -26.72 -3.23
N LEU A 65 0.21 -26.69 -2.40
CA LEU A 65 1.01 -27.86 -2.02
C LEU A 65 0.18 -28.93 -1.31
N GLY A 66 -0.77 -28.51 -0.46
CA GLY A 66 -1.70 -29.41 0.20
C GLY A 66 -2.60 -30.12 -0.80
N PHE A 67 -3.31 -29.40 -1.66
CA PHE A 67 -4.18 -29.98 -2.67
C PHE A 67 -3.42 -30.75 -3.75
N ARG A 68 -2.19 -30.33 -4.10
CA ARG A 68 -1.30 -31.07 -5.01
C ARG A 68 -1.07 -32.49 -4.54
N SER A 69 -0.91 -32.69 -3.24
CA SER A 69 -0.71 -34.02 -2.65
C SER A 69 -1.99 -34.87 -2.73
N LEU A 70 -3.17 -34.24 -2.62
CA LEU A 70 -4.47 -34.91 -2.55
C LEU A 70 -5.17 -35.10 -3.91
N ARG A 71 -4.70 -34.47 -4.98
CA ARG A 71 -5.42 -34.33 -6.27
C ARG A 71 -5.89 -35.64 -6.93
N ARG A 72 -5.25 -36.76 -6.60
CA ARG A 72 -5.61 -38.10 -7.17
C ARG A 72 -6.56 -38.89 -6.29
N SER A 73 -6.73 -38.51 -5.03
CA SER A 73 -7.53 -39.29 -4.07
C SER A 73 -9.04 -39.11 -4.29
N ALA A 74 -9.52 -37.94 -4.74
CA ALA A 74 -10.93 -37.73 -5.03
C ALA A 74 -11.13 -36.56 -6.01
N PRO A 75 -12.26 -36.51 -6.77
CA PRO A 75 -12.55 -35.42 -7.70
C PRO A 75 -12.62 -34.04 -7.02
N GLY A 76 -13.17 -33.95 -5.80
CA GLY A 76 -13.21 -32.71 -5.03
C GLY A 76 -11.84 -32.14 -4.72
N PHE A 77 -10.86 -32.97 -4.42
CA PHE A 77 -9.47 -32.50 -4.21
C PHE A 77 -8.80 -32.07 -5.52
N ARG A 78 -9.20 -32.66 -6.66
CA ARG A 78 -8.73 -32.19 -7.97
C ARG A 78 -9.28 -30.81 -8.29
N LEU A 79 -10.56 -30.55 -8.00
CA LEU A 79 -11.16 -29.21 -8.10
C LEU A 79 -10.41 -28.22 -7.21
N GLY A 80 -10.22 -28.56 -5.92
CA GLY A 80 -9.46 -27.71 -4.99
C GLY A 80 -8.03 -27.42 -5.48
N TRP A 81 -7.37 -28.41 -6.12
CA TRP A 81 -6.05 -28.19 -6.72
C TRP A 81 -6.10 -27.21 -7.90
N LEU A 82 -7.07 -27.30 -8.80
CA LEU A 82 -7.22 -26.35 -9.92
C LEU A 82 -7.50 -24.92 -9.42
N VAL A 83 -8.40 -24.79 -8.46
CA VAL A 83 -8.73 -23.47 -7.87
C VAL A 83 -7.53 -22.90 -7.09
N SER A 84 -6.72 -23.75 -6.43
CA SER A 84 -5.52 -23.29 -5.73
C SER A 84 -4.43 -22.75 -6.67
N ILE A 85 -4.42 -23.13 -7.97
CA ILE A 85 -3.55 -22.50 -8.98
C ILE A 85 -4.01 -21.06 -9.23
N VAL A 86 -5.33 -20.84 -9.34
CA VAL A 86 -5.88 -19.49 -9.49
C VAL A 86 -5.53 -18.64 -8.27
N LEU A 87 -5.67 -19.19 -7.06
CA LEU A 87 -5.28 -18.51 -5.83
C LEU A 87 -3.78 -18.14 -5.82
N LEU A 88 -2.92 -19.07 -6.25
CA LEU A 88 -1.47 -18.87 -6.30
C LEU A 88 -1.10 -17.73 -7.26
N VAL A 89 -1.68 -17.71 -8.45
CA VAL A 89 -1.43 -16.69 -9.47
C VAL A 89 -2.00 -15.34 -9.02
N SER A 90 -3.23 -15.30 -8.46
CA SER A 90 -3.84 -14.05 -8.00
C SER A 90 -3.08 -13.44 -6.83
N ALA A 91 -2.57 -14.23 -5.89
CA ALA A 91 -1.77 -13.73 -4.78
C ALA A 91 -0.43 -13.14 -5.27
N ALA A 92 0.26 -13.82 -6.20
CA ALA A 92 1.48 -13.30 -6.80
C ALA A 92 1.21 -12.02 -7.61
N ALA A 93 0.14 -11.99 -8.40
CA ALA A 93 -0.26 -10.79 -9.14
C ALA A 93 -0.57 -9.62 -8.21
N SER A 94 -1.31 -9.85 -7.11
CA SER A 94 -1.59 -8.81 -6.11
C SER A 94 -0.32 -8.27 -5.47
N ALA A 95 0.65 -9.14 -5.16
CA ALA A 95 1.93 -8.73 -4.60
C ALA A 95 2.74 -7.87 -5.59
N VAL A 96 2.76 -8.23 -6.87
CA VAL A 96 3.47 -7.44 -7.90
C VAL A 96 2.74 -6.13 -8.20
N LEU A 97 1.40 -6.18 -8.33
CA LEU A 97 0.60 -4.98 -8.60
C LEU A 97 0.64 -3.97 -7.45
N ALA A 98 0.86 -4.42 -6.22
CA ALA A 98 1.04 -3.53 -5.08
C ALA A 98 2.33 -2.67 -5.17
N ALA A 99 3.26 -3.02 -6.04
CA ALA A 99 4.42 -2.18 -6.35
C ALA A 99 4.11 -1.08 -7.39
N ALA A 100 2.98 -1.19 -8.07
CA ALA A 100 2.57 -0.25 -9.10
C ALA A 100 1.56 0.78 -8.53
N LYS A 101 1.56 2.00 -9.09
CA LYS A 101 0.52 2.99 -8.78
C LYS A 101 -0.85 2.36 -9.02
N PRO A 102 -1.77 2.39 -8.05
CA PRO A 102 -3.09 1.84 -8.27
C PRO A 102 -3.76 2.57 -9.44
N VAL A 103 -3.95 1.82 -10.52
CA VAL A 103 -4.85 2.29 -11.59
C VAL A 103 -6.23 2.36 -10.97
N GLN A 104 -6.84 3.53 -10.99
CA GLN A 104 -8.23 3.66 -10.55
C GLN A 104 -9.06 2.67 -11.37
N SER A 105 -9.40 1.55 -10.74
CA SER A 105 -10.27 0.58 -11.37
C SER A 105 -11.65 1.22 -11.54
N PRO A 106 -12.28 1.10 -12.71
CA PRO A 106 -13.65 1.59 -12.88
C PRO A 106 -14.54 0.99 -11.78
N ASP A 107 -15.43 1.80 -11.19
CA ASP A 107 -16.28 1.39 -10.06
C ASP A 107 -17.10 0.13 -10.37
N TRP A 108 -17.49 -0.06 -11.64
CA TRP A 108 -18.21 -1.24 -12.08
C TRP A 108 -17.42 -2.54 -11.95
N LEU A 109 -16.06 -2.49 -11.93
CA LEU A 109 -15.20 -3.67 -11.85
C LEU A 109 -15.04 -4.18 -10.41
N HIS A 110 -15.28 -3.33 -9.41
CA HIS A 110 -15.14 -3.68 -8.00
C HIS A 110 -15.99 -4.90 -7.61
N TRP A 111 -17.30 -4.84 -7.88
CA TRP A 111 -18.23 -5.92 -7.51
C TRP A 111 -17.99 -7.24 -8.21
N PRO A 112 -17.71 -7.29 -9.52
CA PRO A 112 -17.28 -8.51 -10.20
C PRO A 112 -16.03 -9.16 -9.57
N LEU A 113 -15.03 -8.38 -9.19
CA LEU A 113 -13.81 -8.89 -8.54
C LEU A 113 -14.11 -9.44 -7.14
N VAL A 114 -14.93 -8.77 -6.36
CA VAL A 114 -15.39 -9.25 -5.05
C VAL A 114 -16.14 -10.57 -5.19
N ALA A 115 -17.08 -10.66 -6.14
CA ALA A 115 -17.83 -11.90 -6.42
C ALA A 115 -16.92 -13.04 -6.91
N LEU A 116 -15.94 -12.74 -7.76
CA LEU A 116 -14.97 -13.73 -8.25
C LEU A 116 -14.11 -14.29 -7.13
N ASN A 117 -13.63 -13.43 -6.22
CA ASN A 117 -12.85 -13.85 -5.05
C ASN A 117 -13.69 -14.75 -4.12
N PHE A 118 -14.94 -14.35 -3.86
CA PHE A 118 -15.87 -15.18 -3.09
C PHE A 118 -16.11 -16.55 -3.74
N ALA A 119 -16.40 -16.55 -5.04
CA ALA A 119 -16.64 -17.80 -5.79
C ALA A 119 -15.40 -18.71 -5.77
N ARG A 120 -14.20 -18.16 -5.92
CA ARG A 120 -12.93 -18.89 -5.83
C ARG A 120 -12.78 -19.57 -4.47
N ASP A 121 -12.94 -18.83 -3.38
CA ASP A 121 -12.72 -19.35 -2.04
C ASP A 121 -13.84 -20.33 -1.63
N MET A 122 -15.07 -20.08 -2.06
CA MET A 122 -16.17 -21.02 -1.90
C MET A 122 -15.92 -22.33 -2.67
N CYS A 123 -15.42 -22.27 -3.91
CA CYS A 123 -15.04 -23.44 -4.68
C CYS A 123 -13.91 -24.26 -4.00
N LEU A 124 -12.93 -23.57 -3.35
CA LEU A 124 -11.91 -24.25 -2.55
C LEU A 124 -12.51 -25.03 -1.39
N LEU A 125 -13.41 -24.39 -0.61
CA LEU A 125 -14.05 -25.02 0.55
C LEU A 125 -15.00 -26.15 0.14
N LEU A 126 -15.78 -25.97 -0.91
CA LEU A 126 -16.68 -27.01 -1.44
C LEU A 126 -15.89 -28.18 -2.08
N GLY A 127 -14.78 -27.88 -2.76
CA GLY A 127 -13.86 -28.89 -3.27
C GLY A 127 -13.23 -29.71 -2.15
N LEU A 128 -12.80 -29.04 -1.07
CA LEU A 128 -12.29 -29.70 0.14
C LEU A 128 -13.37 -30.57 0.79
N ARG A 129 -14.59 -30.03 0.97
CA ARG A 129 -15.74 -30.76 1.50
C ARG A 129 -16.06 -32.02 0.70
N SER A 130 -16.18 -31.86 -0.64
CA SER A 130 -16.46 -33.00 -1.55
C SER A 130 -15.38 -34.07 -1.47
N GLY A 131 -14.11 -33.66 -1.43
CA GLY A 131 -12.98 -34.56 -1.28
C GLY A 131 -12.97 -35.32 0.05
N ILE A 132 -13.23 -34.61 1.16
CA ILE A 132 -13.34 -35.20 2.51
C ILE A 132 -14.52 -36.18 2.58
N ARG A 133 -15.67 -35.82 2.03
CA ARG A 133 -16.84 -36.69 1.99
C ARG A 133 -16.54 -38.01 1.22
N ALA A 134 -15.96 -37.91 0.04
CA ALA A 134 -15.53 -39.06 -0.73
C ALA A 134 -14.48 -39.93 0.01
N ALA A 135 -13.64 -39.31 0.82
CA ALA A 135 -12.67 -40.00 1.66
C ALA A 135 -13.37 -40.77 2.80
N PHE A 136 -14.39 -40.19 3.45
CA PHE A 136 -15.20 -40.87 4.47
C PHE A 136 -15.99 -42.06 3.90
N GLU A 137 -16.50 -41.97 2.68
CA GLU A 137 -17.21 -43.06 2.00
C GLU A 137 -16.31 -44.28 1.75
N ARG A 138 -14.99 -44.12 1.79
CA ARG A 138 -14.00 -45.21 1.66
C ARG A 138 -13.53 -45.75 3.00
N THR A 139 -13.96 -45.16 4.11
CA THR A 139 -13.60 -45.61 5.45
C THR A 139 -14.80 -46.28 6.12
N GLU A 140 -14.56 -47.36 6.89
CA GLU A 140 -15.60 -48.03 7.67
C GLU A 140 -16.06 -47.14 8.81
N GLY A 141 -17.34 -47.19 9.15
CA GLY A 141 -17.93 -46.49 10.29
C GLY A 141 -19.17 -45.65 9.98
N ALA A 142 -19.79 -45.13 11.03
CA ALA A 142 -20.99 -44.28 10.91
C ALA A 142 -20.69 -42.99 10.13
N LYS A 143 -21.69 -42.48 9.38
CA LYS A 143 -21.55 -41.20 8.64
C LYS A 143 -21.18 -40.08 9.59
N PRO A 144 -20.08 -39.38 9.38
CA PRO A 144 -19.68 -38.26 10.23
C PRO A 144 -20.60 -37.05 10.02
N ARG A 145 -20.60 -36.14 10.98
CA ARG A 145 -21.17 -34.81 10.78
C ARG A 145 -20.39 -34.06 9.69
N ASP A 146 -21.07 -33.41 8.78
CA ASP A 146 -20.45 -32.64 7.69
C ASP A 146 -19.96 -31.27 8.21
N LEU A 147 -18.85 -31.26 8.98
CA LEU A 147 -18.30 -30.05 9.55
C LEU A 147 -17.69 -29.12 8.48
N ALA A 148 -17.28 -29.67 7.32
CA ALA A 148 -16.82 -28.87 6.21
C ALA A 148 -17.96 -28.08 5.55
N LEU A 149 -19.20 -28.56 5.59
CA LEU A 149 -20.36 -27.77 5.18
C LEU A 149 -20.57 -26.58 6.12
N TRP A 150 -20.47 -26.81 7.44
CA TRP A 150 -20.57 -25.73 8.41
C TRP A 150 -19.44 -24.72 8.29
N ALA A 151 -18.22 -25.16 7.93
CA ALA A 151 -17.12 -24.27 7.64
C ALA A 151 -17.38 -23.41 6.39
N ALA A 152 -17.93 -24.00 5.31
CA ALA A 152 -18.32 -23.25 4.12
C ALA A 152 -19.45 -22.26 4.40
N ALA A 153 -20.45 -22.65 5.24
CA ALA A 153 -21.51 -21.76 5.68
C ALA A 153 -20.98 -20.60 6.54
N ALA A 154 -20.04 -20.88 7.46
CA ALA A 154 -19.37 -19.84 8.26
C ALA A 154 -18.62 -18.85 7.37
N TYR A 155 -17.95 -19.31 6.31
CA TYR A 155 -17.31 -18.43 5.34
C TYR A 155 -18.30 -17.55 4.58
N ALA A 156 -19.44 -18.11 4.15
CA ALA A 156 -20.48 -17.34 3.48
C ALA A 156 -21.07 -16.26 4.41
N VAL A 157 -21.31 -16.60 5.67
CA VAL A 157 -21.78 -15.63 6.69
C VAL A 157 -20.73 -14.54 6.90
N LEU A 158 -19.47 -14.90 7.03
CA LEU A 158 -18.36 -13.95 7.18
C LEU A 158 -18.26 -13.00 6.00
N PHE A 159 -18.46 -13.52 4.78
CA PHE A 159 -18.43 -12.70 3.56
C PHE A 159 -19.62 -11.72 3.50
N ILE A 160 -20.85 -12.19 3.79
CA ILE A 160 -22.04 -11.33 3.86
C ILE A 160 -21.85 -10.24 4.92
N PHE A 161 -21.33 -10.63 6.07
CA PHE A 161 -21.00 -9.73 7.16
C PHE A 161 -19.98 -8.66 6.73
N ALA A 162 -18.91 -9.03 6.00
CA ALA A 162 -17.95 -8.09 5.48
C ALA A 162 -18.59 -7.10 4.49
N ILE A 163 -19.47 -7.57 3.59
CA ILE A 163 -20.21 -6.71 2.65
C ILE A 163 -21.11 -5.73 3.41
N ILE A 164 -21.94 -6.21 4.31
CA ILE A 164 -22.86 -5.35 5.08
C ILE A 164 -22.04 -4.26 5.80
N TRP A 165 -20.90 -4.63 6.34
CA TRP A 165 -20.04 -3.71 7.07
C TRP A 165 -19.31 -2.67 6.22
N THR A 166 -19.16 -2.90 4.96
CA THR A 166 -18.63 -1.87 4.02
C THR A 166 -19.61 -0.69 3.91
N TYR A 167 -20.92 -0.94 4.12
CA TYR A 167 -21.96 0.09 4.02
C TYR A 167 -22.38 0.70 5.36
N VAL A 168 -21.96 0.11 6.48
CA VAL A 168 -22.26 0.64 7.81
C VAL A 168 -21.03 1.37 8.33
N PRO A 169 -21.05 2.71 8.37
CA PRO A 169 -19.92 3.47 8.87
C PRO A 169 -19.60 3.08 10.32
N ALA A 170 -18.34 2.97 10.63
CA ALA A 170 -17.88 2.73 11.99
C ALA A 170 -18.14 4.01 12.81
N ARG A 171 -19.06 3.95 13.74
CA ARG A 171 -19.42 5.10 14.60
C ARG A 171 -18.41 5.35 15.73
N SER A 172 -17.46 4.45 15.95
CA SER A 172 -16.37 4.59 16.92
C SER A 172 -15.31 3.50 16.70
N ALA A 173 -14.07 3.76 17.12
CA ALA A 173 -12.95 2.82 17.11
C ALA A 173 -13.28 1.52 17.90
N VAL A 174 -14.01 1.62 18.98
CA VAL A 174 -14.49 0.47 19.76
C VAL A 174 -15.38 -0.45 18.92
N TYR A 175 -16.26 0.14 18.14
CA TYR A 175 -17.16 -0.63 17.27
C TYR A 175 -16.38 -1.31 16.13
N SER A 176 -15.40 -0.63 15.53
CA SER A 176 -14.50 -1.19 14.53
C SER A 176 -13.72 -2.39 15.09
N ASN A 177 -13.16 -2.27 16.29
CA ASN A 177 -12.41 -3.33 16.96
C ASN A 177 -13.29 -4.56 17.29
N ILE A 178 -14.51 -4.36 17.80
CA ILE A 178 -15.48 -5.45 18.07
C ILE A 178 -15.80 -6.19 16.77
N ARG A 179 -16.00 -5.47 15.71
CA ARG A 179 -16.25 -5.98 14.37
C ARG A 179 -15.10 -6.87 13.88
N GLY A 180 -13.86 -6.38 13.97
CA GLY A 180 -12.66 -7.14 13.60
C GLY A 180 -12.52 -8.42 14.41
N LEU A 181 -12.73 -8.35 15.73
CA LEU A 181 -12.68 -9.51 16.62
C LEU A 181 -13.76 -10.55 16.31
N ALA A 182 -14.99 -10.12 16.00
CA ALA A 182 -16.08 -11.03 15.61
C ALA A 182 -15.77 -11.77 14.30
N GLY A 183 -15.26 -11.05 13.29
CA GLY A 183 -14.80 -11.65 12.04
C GLY A 183 -13.67 -12.65 12.25
N LEU A 184 -12.67 -12.30 13.06
CA LEU A 184 -11.55 -13.17 13.42
C LEU A 184 -12.05 -14.44 14.15
N ALA A 185 -12.96 -14.30 15.13
CA ALA A 185 -13.52 -15.43 15.87
C ALA A 185 -14.26 -16.40 14.95
N LEU A 186 -15.09 -15.87 14.02
CA LEU A 186 -15.80 -16.69 13.04
C LEU A 186 -14.84 -17.41 12.08
N TYR A 187 -13.75 -16.74 11.69
CA TYR A 187 -12.72 -17.35 10.85
C TYR A 187 -11.93 -18.45 11.60
N ILE A 188 -11.58 -18.21 12.85
CA ILE A 188 -10.96 -19.24 13.70
C ILE A 188 -11.87 -20.44 13.83
N LEU A 189 -13.18 -20.22 14.06
CA LEU A 189 -14.19 -21.29 14.12
C LEU A 189 -14.18 -22.14 12.83
N LEU A 190 -14.15 -21.50 11.65
CA LEU A 190 -14.05 -22.18 10.37
C LEU A 190 -12.82 -23.11 10.30
N LEU A 191 -11.66 -22.61 10.67
CA LEU A 191 -10.41 -23.40 10.68
C LEU A 191 -10.48 -24.57 11.68
N LEU A 192 -11.08 -24.36 12.85
CA LEU A 192 -11.27 -25.40 13.87
C LEU A 192 -12.21 -26.51 13.39
N LEU A 193 -13.30 -26.16 12.70
CA LEU A 193 -14.24 -27.13 12.11
C LEU A 193 -13.53 -28.01 11.08
N LEU A 194 -12.78 -27.42 10.16
CA LEU A 194 -11.99 -28.15 9.16
C LEU A 194 -10.91 -29.02 9.81
N ARG A 195 -10.21 -28.49 10.82
CA ARG A 195 -9.20 -29.24 11.57
C ARG A 195 -9.78 -30.44 12.29
N ARG A 196 -10.95 -30.28 12.94
CA ARG A 196 -11.66 -31.36 13.63
C ARG A 196 -12.02 -32.47 12.66
N GLN A 197 -12.60 -32.11 11.52
CA GLN A 197 -13.00 -33.10 10.51
C GLN A 197 -11.80 -33.82 9.88
N GLY A 198 -10.71 -33.09 9.62
CA GLY A 198 -9.46 -33.70 9.14
C GLY A 198 -8.84 -34.67 10.15
N ARG A 199 -8.93 -34.38 11.46
CA ARG A 199 -8.47 -35.28 12.53
C ARG A 199 -9.35 -36.52 12.66
N GLU A 200 -10.68 -36.35 12.55
CA GLU A 200 -11.62 -37.48 12.59
C GLU A 200 -11.33 -38.47 11.47
N LEU A 201 -11.07 -37.98 10.24
CA LEU A 201 -10.71 -38.82 9.12
C LEU A 201 -9.36 -39.54 9.32
N ALA A 202 -8.38 -38.86 9.87
CA ALA A 202 -7.08 -39.46 10.26
C ALA A 202 -7.25 -40.54 11.31
N GLY A 203 -8.10 -40.31 12.33
CA GLY A 203 -8.40 -41.30 13.39
C GLY A 203 -9.07 -42.56 12.90
N ARG A 204 -9.74 -42.52 11.75
CA ARG A 204 -10.31 -43.69 11.07
C ARG A 204 -9.29 -44.45 10.20
N GLY A 205 -8.03 -44.10 10.26
CA GLY A 205 -6.96 -44.77 9.53
C GLY A 205 -6.96 -44.49 8.00
N TYR A 206 -7.56 -43.35 7.58
CA TYR A 206 -7.56 -42.96 6.17
C TYR A 206 -6.13 -42.73 5.68
N ARG A 207 -5.68 -43.56 4.76
CA ARG A 207 -4.36 -43.48 4.14
C ARG A 207 -4.50 -43.05 2.69
N ILE A 208 -3.60 -42.22 2.23
CA ILE A 208 -3.51 -41.77 0.85
C ILE A 208 -2.12 -42.08 0.29
N GLU A 209 -2.08 -42.46 -0.96
CA GLU A 209 -0.85 -42.40 -1.74
C GLU A 209 -0.68 -40.99 -2.26
N PRO A 210 0.38 -40.28 -1.87
CA PRO A 210 0.61 -38.92 -2.36
C PRO A 210 0.81 -38.95 -3.87
N ALA A 211 0.16 -38.02 -4.57
CA ALA A 211 0.33 -37.91 -6.01
C ALA A 211 1.80 -37.69 -6.37
N PRO A 212 2.35 -38.37 -7.37
CA PRO A 212 3.74 -38.23 -7.78
C PRO A 212 4.02 -36.79 -8.16
N VAL A 213 5.13 -36.24 -7.66
CA VAL A 213 5.53 -34.87 -7.88
C VAL A 213 6.92 -34.81 -8.52
N ARG A 214 7.06 -34.01 -9.57
CA ARG A 214 8.37 -33.80 -10.23
C ARG A 214 9.28 -32.85 -9.48
N LEU A 215 8.68 -31.90 -8.72
CA LEU A 215 9.39 -30.88 -7.97
C LEU A 215 9.22 -31.11 -6.47
N SER A 216 10.29 -31.11 -5.73
CA SER A 216 10.26 -31.10 -4.26
C SER A 216 9.54 -29.85 -3.74
N VAL A 217 9.09 -29.87 -2.48
CA VAL A 217 8.42 -28.73 -1.84
C VAL A 217 9.35 -27.52 -1.80
N GLY A 218 10.61 -27.71 -1.41
CA GLY A 218 11.61 -26.62 -1.35
C GLY A 218 11.89 -26.01 -2.72
N ALA A 219 12.08 -26.86 -3.77
CA ALA A 219 12.30 -26.38 -5.12
C ALA A 219 11.09 -25.59 -5.67
N PHE A 220 9.86 -26.05 -5.37
CA PHE A 220 8.66 -25.31 -5.76
C PHE A 220 8.58 -23.93 -5.08
N LEU A 221 8.79 -23.87 -3.75
CA LEU A 221 8.75 -22.61 -3.02
C LEU A 221 9.84 -21.65 -3.49
N ALA A 222 11.05 -22.16 -3.74
CA ALA A 222 12.16 -21.34 -4.27
C ALA A 222 11.83 -20.78 -5.66
N LEU A 223 11.29 -21.59 -6.57
CA LEU A 223 10.89 -21.13 -7.92
C LEU A 223 9.74 -20.11 -7.84
N TYR A 224 8.76 -20.32 -6.97
CA TYR A 224 7.64 -19.41 -6.79
C TYR A 224 8.12 -18.06 -6.22
N ALA A 225 8.96 -18.10 -5.19
CA ALA A 225 9.57 -16.88 -4.63
C ALA A 225 10.44 -16.16 -5.67
N ALA A 226 11.27 -16.89 -6.42
CA ALA A 226 12.09 -16.32 -7.48
C ALA A 226 11.23 -15.68 -8.59
N ALA A 227 10.11 -16.30 -8.97
CA ALA A 227 9.19 -15.71 -9.94
C ALA A 227 8.55 -14.41 -9.43
N ILE A 228 8.14 -14.36 -8.15
CA ILE A 228 7.63 -13.13 -7.53
C ILE A 228 8.71 -12.05 -7.53
N VAL A 229 9.93 -12.35 -7.07
CA VAL A 229 11.03 -11.38 -7.04
C VAL A 229 11.39 -10.89 -8.43
N LEU A 230 11.45 -11.79 -9.42
CA LEU A 230 11.74 -11.45 -10.82
C LEU A 230 10.71 -10.47 -11.42
N LEU A 231 9.46 -10.52 -10.99
CA LEU A 231 8.42 -9.60 -11.44
C LEU A 231 8.32 -8.35 -10.55
N LEU A 232 8.53 -8.51 -9.25
CA LEU A 232 8.45 -7.42 -8.28
C LEU A 232 9.59 -6.42 -8.42
N VAL A 233 10.83 -6.88 -8.62
CA VAL A 233 11.98 -5.99 -8.77
C VAL A 233 11.84 -5.04 -9.96
N PRO A 234 11.51 -5.49 -11.19
CA PRO A 234 11.19 -4.58 -12.28
C PRO A 234 10.01 -3.66 -11.99
N ALA A 235 8.94 -4.18 -11.36
CA ALA A 235 7.76 -3.37 -11.00
C ALA A 235 8.12 -2.23 -10.04
N LEU A 236 9.03 -2.47 -9.09
CA LEU A 236 9.54 -1.44 -8.17
C LEU A 236 10.48 -0.45 -8.86
N LEU A 237 11.39 -0.94 -9.72
CA LEU A 237 12.41 -0.10 -10.37
C LEU A 237 11.84 0.70 -11.55
N LEU A 238 10.92 0.11 -12.31
CA LEU A 238 10.21 0.75 -13.42
C LEU A 238 8.87 1.34 -12.97
N GLY A 239 8.61 1.26 -11.67
CA GLY A 239 7.36 1.58 -11.03
C GLY A 239 6.84 2.98 -11.33
N PRO A 240 5.61 3.25 -11.01
CA PRO A 240 4.92 4.46 -11.41
C PRO A 240 5.62 5.66 -10.79
N ARG A 241 6.14 6.47 -11.67
CA ARG A 241 6.46 7.84 -11.32
C ARG A 241 5.17 8.64 -11.39
N PRO A 242 5.00 9.66 -10.54
CA PRO A 242 3.93 10.61 -10.75
C PRO A 242 3.97 11.07 -12.20
N ALA A 243 2.80 11.10 -12.84
CA ALA A 243 2.70 11.60 -14.21
C ALA A 243 3.02 13.09 -14.17
N MET A 244 4.13 13.48 -14.77
CA MET A 244 4.45 14.89 -14.97
C MET A 244 3.75 15.35 -16.27
N PRO A 245 3.14 16.51 -16.26
CA PRO A 245 2.72 17.19 -17.48
C PRO A 245 3.89 17.40 -18.43
N GLU A 246 3.61 17.56 -19.71
CA GLU A 246 4.63 17.84 -20.70
C GLU A 246 5.32 19.16 -20.38
N ALA A 247 6.66 19.12 -20.38
CA ALA A 247 7.44 20.32 -20.11
C ALA A 247 7.59 21.14 -21.40
N GLU A 248 7.40 22.44 -21.26
CA GLU A 248 7.55 23.40 -22.35
C GLU A 248 8.84 24.18 -22.19
N SER A 249 9.32 24.75 -23.30
CA SER A 249 10.47 25.66 -23.26
C SER A 249 10.13 26.86 -22.38
N PHE A 250 10.92 27.04 -21.33
CA PHE A 250 10.71 28.10 -20.39
C PHE A 250 11.50 29.35 -20.81
N SER A 251 10.77 30.43 -21.03
CA SER A 251 11.35 31.76 -21.25
C SER A 251 10.79 32.68 -20.16
N SER A 252 11.65 33.23 -19.35
CA SER A 252 11.29 34.31 -18.40
C SER A 252 11.09 35.63 -19.19
N ALA A 253 9.92 35.78 -19.78
CA ALA A 253 9.71 36.83 -20.80
C ALA A 253 9.37 38.22 -20.24
N ASP A 254 8.87 38.32 -19.01
CA ASP A 254 8.49 39.62 -18.44
C ASP A 254 9.56 40.14 -17.48
N THR A 255 10.44 40.96 -18.03
CA THR A 255 11.58 41.52 -17.28
C THR A 255 11.09 42.58 -16.24
N GLU A 256 10.06 43.33 -16.56
CA GLU A 256 9.59 44.45 -15.71
C GLU A 256 8.88 43.95 -14.42
N ALA A 257 7.95 43.00 -14.57
CA ALA A 257 7.28 42.39 -13.42
C ALA A 257 8.26 41.62 -12.52
N ARG A 258 9.23 40.93 -13.15
CA ARG A 258 10.30 40.25 -12.44
C ARG A 258 11.20 41.19 -11.65
N GLU A 259 11.71 42.25 -12.28
CA GLU A 259 12.56 43.28 -11.66
C GLU A 259 11.82 43.92 -10.47
N SER A 260 10.51 44.21 -10.65
CA SER A 260 9.68 44.76 -9.55
C SER A 260 9.61 43.81 -8.35
N LEU A 261 9.45 42.49 -8.56
CA LEU A 261 9.42 41.51 -7.45
C LEU A 261 10.81 41.36 -6.79
N GLU A 262 11.89 41.45 -7.54
CA GLU A 262 13.27 41.45 -7.01
C GLU A 262 13.56 42.71 -6.21
N GLU A 263 13.08 43.87 -6.64
CA GLU A 263 13.16 45.12 -5.86
C GLU A 263 12.41 45.03 -4.54
N LEU A 264 11.30 44.27 -4.49
CA LEU A 264 10.56 43.99 -3.27
C LEU A 264 11.24 42.95 -2.36
N GLY A 265 12.32 42.31 -2.83
CA GLY A 265 13.15 41.40 -2.05
C GLY A 265 12.99 39.93 -2.37
N LEU A 266 12.19 39.53 -3.35
CA LEU A 266 12.13 38.12 -3.77
C LEU A 266 13.49 37.70 -4.35
N PRO A 267 13.97 36.46 -4.05
CA PRO A 267 15.24 36.00 -4.57
C PRO A 267 15.17 35.76 -6.11
N GLU A 268 16.24 36.13 -6.81
CA GLU A 268 16.36 36.02 -8.27
C GLU A 268 16.11 34.60 -8.78
N TRP A 269 16.52 33.58 -8.03
CA TRP A 269 16.27 32.19 -8.41
C TRP A 269 14.77 31.82 -8.40
N LEU A 270 13.98 32.41 -7.48
CA LEU A 270 12.54 32.20 -7.41
C LEU A 270 11.85 32.99 -8.51
N THR A 271 12.11 34.29 -8.64
CA THR A 271 11.51 35.13 -9.69
C THR A 271 11.81 34.58 -11.09
N GLY A 272 13.06 34.09 -11.29
CA GLY A 272 13.47 33.41 -12.52
C GLY A 272 12.89 32.02 -12.73
N SER A 273 12.02 31.52 -11.84
CA SER A 273 11.28 30.26 -11.97
C SER A 273 9.76 30.45 -12.09
N LEU A 274 9.27 31.70 -11.89
CA LEU A 274 7.85 32.01 -12.03
C LEU A 274 7.44 31.99 -13.51
N THR A 275 6.27 31.40 -13.78
CA THR A 275 5.69 31.40 -15.13
C THR A 275 5.13 32.79 -15.46
N GLN A 276 4.90 33.05 -16.76
CA GLN A 276 4.31 34.30 -17.22
C GLN A 276 2.94 34.57 -16.59
N GLU A 277 2.13 33.56 -16.40
CA GLU A 277 0.84 33.66 -15.73
C GLU A 277 1.01 34.09 -14.28
N GLU A 278 2.01 33.52 -13.59
CA GLU A 278 2.29 33.83 -12.20
C GLU A 278 2.85 35.24 -12.03
N LEU A 279 3.74 35.67 -12.91
CA LEU A 279 4.22 37.06 -12.95
C LEU A 279 3.08 38.05 -13.14
N SER A 280 2.12 37.73 -14.03
CA SER A 280 0.95 38.56 -14.27
C SER A 280 0.03 38.67 -13.04
N LEU A 281 -0.10 37.62 -12.22
CA LEU A 281 -0.83 37.66 -10.95
C LEU A 281 -0.18 38.59 -9.93
N CYS A 282 1.13 38.69 -9.97
CA CYS A 282 1.91 39.54 -9.06
C CYS A 282 2.16 40.97 -9.61
N GLU A 283 1.60 41.30 -10.77
CA GLU A 283 1.76 42.66 -11.32
C GLU A 283 1.22 43.73 -10.36
N GLY A 284 2.04 44.72 -10.08
CA GLY A 284 1.71 45.76 -9.11
C GLY A 284 1.73 45.30 -7.66
N ALA A 285 2.45 44.24 -7.33
CA ALA A 285 2.66 43.82 -5.96
C ALA A 285 3.16 44.95 -5.08
N LEU A 286 2.64 45.00 -3.85
CA LEU A 286 2.89 46.09 -2.92
C LEU A 286 4.05 45.84 -1.95
N TRP A 287 4.29 44.57 -1.63
CA TRP A 287 5.34 44.15 -0.72
C TRP A 287 5.65 42.66 -0.95
N ALA A 288 6.85 42.25 -0.56
CA ALA A 288 7.22 40.85 -0.43
C ALA A 288 7.91 40.62 0.91
N LYS A 289 7.73 39.46 1.50
CA LYS A 289 8.27 39.11 2.80
C LYS A 289 8.71 37.66 2.83
N ASP A 290 9.91 37.41 3.31
CA ASP A 290 10.35 36.08 3.73
C ASP A 290 9.58 35.72 5.03
N CYS A 291 8.82 34.62 4.95
CA CYS A 291 7.96 34.17 6.03
C CYS A 291 8.51 32.98 6.78
N GLY A 292 9.53 32.30 6.25
CA GLY A 292 10.07 31.08 6.79
C GLY A 292 11.55 31.16 7.13
N ILE A 293 11.99 30.27 7.99
CA ILE A 293 13.42 30.03 8.19
C ILE A 293 13.91 29.21 7.01
N GLU A 294 14.90 29.74 6.27
CA GLU A 294 15.60 29.01 5.22
C GLU A 294 16.01 27.64 5.75
N MET A 295 15.56 26.56 5.07
CA MET A 295 15.93 25.23 5.42
C MET A 295 16.89 24.67 4.37
N ARG A 296 18.09 24.32 4.81
CA ARG A 296 19.05 23.55 4.01
C ARG A 296 19.14 22.14 4.56
N GLY A 297 19.01 21.17 3.70
CA GLY A 297 19.09 19.76 4.07
C GLY A 297 19.89 18.94 3.07
N ASP A 298 20.74 18.06 3.59
CA ASP A 298 21.48 17.09 2.81
C ASP A 298 20.69 15.78 2.80
N THR A 299 20.54 15.17 1.62
CA THR A 299 19.94 13.83 1.54
C THR A 299 20.94 12.78 2.02
N ALA A 300 20.56 12.01 3.04
CA ALA A 300 21.47 11.08 3.72
C ALA A 300 21.90 9.90 2.82
N LEU A 301 21.06 9.48 1.87
CA LEU A 301 21.29 8.26 1.07
C LEU A 301 21.89 8.53 -0.30
N ASP A 302 21.66 9.69 -0.89
CA ASP A 302 21.99 9.95 -2.30
C ASP A 302 22.79 11.23 -2.56
N GLY A 303 23.10 12.00 -1.50
CA GLY A 303 24.02 13.11 -1.53
C GLY A 303 23.49 14.36 -2.25
N GLY A 304 22.17 14.53 -2.33
CA GLY A 304 21.56 15.78 -2.80
C GLY A 304 21.57 16.87 -1.71
N GLN A 305 21.60 18.12 -2.13
CA GLN A 305 21.43 19.29 -1.24
C GLN A 305 20.21 20.07 -1.67
N LEU A 306 19.27 20.25 -0.74
CA LEU A 306 18.01 20.96 -0.93
C LEU A 306 18.03 22.28 -0.13
N GLU A 307 17.51 23.32 -0.75
CA GLU A 307 17.16 24.57 -0.09
C GLU A 307 15.67 24.84 -0.31
N MET A 308 14.98 25.23 0.75
CA MET A 308 13.53 25.49 0.75
C MET A 308 13.24 26.81 1.48
N GLU A 309 12.38 27.63 0.90
CA GLU A 309 11.97 28.92 1.43
C GLU A 309 10.45 29.10 1.31
N VAL A 310 9.87 29.95 2.17
CA VAL A 310 8.48 30.37 2.09
C VAL A 310 8.39 31.88 1.99
N TRP A 311 7.73 32.33 0.95
CA TRP A 311 7.56 33.76 0.65
C TRP A 311 6.08 34.13 0.59
N ALA A 312 5.79 35.35 1.02
CA ALA A 312 4.48 35.95 0.82
C ALA A 312 4.62 37.25 0.04
N VAL A 313 3.71 37.47 -0.90
CA VAL A 313 3.64 38.65 -1.77
C VAL A 313 2.27 39.30 -1.60
N GLY A 314 2.23 40.56 -1.25
CA GLY A 314 1.00 41.35 -1.19
C GLY A 314 0.58 41.80 -2.58
N LEU A 315 -0.59 41.38 -3.04
CA LEU A 315 -1.13 41.72 -4.34
C LEU A 315 -1.78 43.13 -4.33
N ALA A 316 -1.90 43.74 -5.51
CA ALA A 316 -2.48 45.06 -5.69
C ALA A 316 -3.95 45.14 -5.24
N ASP A 317 -4.67 44.04 -5.24
CA ASP A 317 -6.08 43.96 -4.82
C ASP A 317 -6.26 43.73 -3.30
N GLY A 318 -5.16 43.68 -2.53
CA GLY A 318 -5.16 43.48 -1.09
C GLY A 318 -5.13 42.03 -0.64
N ARG A 319 -5.16 41.05 -1.57
CA ARG A 319 -4.93 39.63 -1.28
C ARG A 319 -3.43 39.36 -1.07
N SER A 320 -3.12 38.16 -0.64
CA SER A 320 -1.74 37.73 -0.43
C SER A 320 -1.46 36.41 -1.13
N ARG A 321 -0.34 36.36 -1.84
CA ARG A 321 0.13 35.17 -2.54
C ARG A 321 1.25 34.52 -1.76
N PHE A 322 1.08 33.22 -1.43
CA PHE A 322 2.08 32.44 -0.68
C PHE A 322 2.77 31.47 -1.60
N TYR A 323 4.09 31.35 -1.44
CA TYR A 323 4.97 30.46 -2.18
C TYR A 323 5.70 29.54 -1.22
N ALA A 324 5.59 28.22 -1.42
CA ALA A 324 6.60 27.26 -0.98
C ALA A 324 7.53 27.00 -2.16
N ALA A 325 8.75 27.48 -2.05
CA ALA A 325 9.73 27.39 -3.12
C ALA A 325 10.92 26.52 -2.68
N PHE A 326 11.45 25.73 -3.60
CA PHE A 326 12.60 24.89 -3.35
C PHE A 326 13.58 24.91 -4.54
N ARG A 327 14.85 24.65 -4.26
CA ARG A 327 15.86 24.37 -5.26
C ARG A 327 16.81 23.28 -4.79
N TRP A 328 17.21 22.41 -5.72
CA TRP A 328 18.27 21.48 -5.49
C TRP A 328 19.60 22.16 -5.81
N LEU A 329 20.42 22.44 -4.79
CA LEU A 329 21.77 22.96 -4.95
C LEU A 329 22.68 21.88 -5.55
N GLU A 330 22.53 20.65 -5.07
CA GLU A 330 23.09 19.45 -5.65
C GLU A 330 21.94 18.46 -5.89
N PRO A 331 21.64 18.08 -7.13
CA PRO A 331 20.50 17.19 -7.41
C PRO A 331 20.75 15.78 -6.88
N PRO A 332 19.72 15.11 -6.32
CA PRO A 332 19.84 13.78 -5.78
C PRO A 332 20.15 12.76 -6.89
N ARG A 333 20.84 11.66 -6.53
CA ARG A 333 21.14 10.57 -7.47
C ARG A 333 19.88 9.77 -7.82
N PHE A 334 19.02 9.55 -6.85
CA PHE A 334 17.76 8.83 -7.03
C PHE A 334 16.63 9.82 -7.24
N ARG A 335 16.02 9.80 -8.41
CA ARG A 335 15.01 10.76 -8.86
C ARG A 335 13.67 10.04 -9.03
N LEU A 336 13.15 9.50 -7.93
CA LEU A 336 11.97 8.63 -7.99
C LEU A 336 10.67 9.40 -7.82
N GLN A 337 10.50 10.01 -6.67
CA GLN A 337 9.26 10.68 -6.32
C GLN A 337 9.53 11.78 -5.29
N GLU A 338 8.94 12.95 -5.55
CA GLU A 338 8.89 14.09 -4.65
C GLU A 338 7.43 14.39 -4.32
N ALA A 339 7.21 14.99 -3.16
CA ALA A 339 5.95 15.65 -2.88
C ALA A 339 6.23 17.01 -2.23
N LEU A 340 5.55 18.04 -2.71
CA LEU A 340 5.58 19.40 -2.17
C LEU A 340 4.21 19.75 -1.64
N GLY A 341 4.12 20.27 -0.43
CA GLY A 341 2.89 20.75 0.16
C GLY A 341 3.07 22.13 0.78
N LEU A 342 1.99 22.89 0.79
CA LEU A 342 1.91 24.19 1.41
C LEU A 342 0.59 24.25 2.18
N GLU A 343 0.68 24.17 3.51
CA GLU A 343 -0.46 24.08 4.41
C GLU A 343 -0.72 25.45 5.05
N PRO A 344 -1.84 26.10 4.76
CA PRO A 344 -2.28 27.25 5.52
C PRO A 344 -2.81 26.81 6.89
N ASP A 345 -2.50 27.54 7.94
CA ASP A 345 -3.15 27.37 9.24
C ASP A 345 -4.37 28.28 9.30
N GLY A 346 -5.54 27.70 9.36
CA GLY A 346 -6.81 28.43 9.44
C GLY A 346 -7.87 27.97 8.45
N ASN A 347 -9.10 28.37 8.74
CA ASN A 347 -10.29 27.99 7.98
C ASN A 347 -10.59 28.94 6.81
N GLU A 348 -9.63 29.73 6.36
CA GLU A 348 -9.90 30.77 5.38
C GLU A 348 -9.78 30.25 3.95
N ALA A 349 -10.52 30.86 3.06
CA ALA A 349 -10.60 30.45 1.66
C ALA A 349 -9.25 30.69 0.97
N ILE A 350 -8.74 29.66 0.34
CA ILE A 350 -7.61 29.73 -0.59
C ILE A 350 -8.11 29.63 -2.02
N SER A 351 -7.49 30.37 -2.91
CA SER A 351 -7.83 30.40 -4.33
C SER A 351 -6.58 30.36 -5.20
N GLU A 352 -6.75 30.29 -6.50
CA GLU A 352 -5.69 30.43 -7.52
C GLU A 352 -4.44 29.56 -7.21
N VAL A 353 -4.68 28.28 -6.94
CA VAL A 353 -3.59 27.35 -6.63
C VAL A 353 -2.83 26.97 -7.89
N SER A 354 -1.51 27.13 -7.87
CA SER A 354 -0.63 26.84 -9.01
C SER A 354 0.72 26.31 -8.53
N GLY A 355 1.50 25.77 -9.43
CA GLY A 355 2.88 25.32 -9.15
C GLY A 355 3.61 24.93 -10.42
N ALA A 356 4.92 25.06 -10.40
CA ALA A 356 5.77 24.67 -11.52
C ALA A 356 7.10 24.06 -11.06
N LEU A 357 7.61 23.13 -11.86
CA LEU A 357 8.96 22.61 -11.77
C LEU A 357 9.76 23.12 -12.94
N VAL A 358 10.85 23.84 -12.66
CA VAL A 358 11.77 24.40 -13.65
C VAL A 358 13.11 23.70 -13.56
N TYR A 359 13.68 23.33 -14.71
CA TYR A 359 14.94 22.60 -14.76
C TYR A 359 15.65 22.79 -16.11
N GLU A 360 16.95 22.51 -16.13
CA GLU A 360 17.77 22.53 -17.34
C GLU A 360 17.96 21.12 -17.87
N LYS A 361 17.77 20.91 -19.17
CA LYS A 361 18.00 19.63 -19.81
C LYS A 361 18.41 19.81 -21.27
N GLY A 362 19.57 19.24 -21.63
CA GLY A 362 20.07 19.33 -23.00
C GLY A 362 20.49 20.75 -23.44
N GLY A 363 20.68 21.67 -22.52
CA GLY A 363 20.97 23.08 -22.79
C GLY A 363 19.75 23.99 -22.85
N ASP A 364 18.56 23.44 -22.77
CA ASP A 364 17.33 24.19 -22.72
C ASP A 364 16.79 24.28 -21.30
N THR A 365 16.22 25.42 -20.91
CA THR A 365 15.45 25.58 -19.69
C THR A 365 14.00 25.19 -19.97
N LEU A 366 13.46 24.29 -19.19
CA LEU A 366 12.12 23.73 -19.33
C LEU A 366 11.31 24.00 -18.08
N ALA A 367 10.02 24.22 -18.25
CA ALA A 367 9.06 24.29 -17.14
C ALA A 367 7.95 23.25 -17.36
N ALA A 368 7.60 22.55 -16.29
CA ALA A 368 6.44 21.67 -16.25
C ALA A 368 5.50 22.12 -15.13
N PRO A 369 4.20 22.31 -15.41
CA PRO A 369 3.24 22.62 -14.34
C PRO A 369 3.21 21.45 -13.35
N LEU A 370 3.17 21.73 -12.05
CA LEU A 370 3.00 20.71 -11.04
C LEU A 370 1.57 20.20 -11.03
N PRO A 371 1.33 18.87 -10.93
CA PRO A 371 -0.01 18.31 -10.82
C PRO A 371 -0.57 18.56 -9.41
N VAL A 372 -1.09 19.78 -9.19
CA VAL A 372 -1.59 20.18 -7.88
C VAL A 372 -2.91 19.49 -7.60
N VAL A 373 -3.01 18.89 -6.42
CA VAL A 373 -4.24 18.32 -5.88
C VAL A 373 -4.59 19.10 -4.62
N LEU A 374 -5.80 19.61 -4.54
CA LEU A 374 -6.37 20.09 -3.31
C LEU A 374 -6.78 18.85 -2.50
N GLY A 375 -5.94 18.43 -1.58
CA GLY A 375 -6.30 17.41 -0.62
C GLY A 375 -7.41 17.95 0.25
N GLY A 376 -8.57 17.31 0.24
CA GLY A 376 -9.56 17.54 1.28
C GLY A 376 -8.91 17.17 2.61
N GLY A 377 -8.88 18.12 3.56
CA GLY A 377 -8.51 17.84 4.93
C GLY A 377 -9.35 16.66 5.42
N GLN A 378 -8.77 15.80 6.21
CA GLN A 378 -9.49 14.70 6.83
C GLN A 378 -10.57 15.29 7.72
N THR A 379 -11.79 14.79 7.59
CA THR A 379 -12.85 15.14 8.52
C THR A 379 -12.49 14.66 9.92
N ALA A 380 -13.03 15.27 10.95
CA ALA A 380 -12.85 14.83 12.34
C ALA A 380 -13.18 13.31 12.50
N GLU A 381 -14.14 12.81 11.72
CA GLU A 381 -14.51 11.40 11.65
C GLU A 381 -13.39 10.52 11.06
N GLU A 382 -12.69 10.99 10.03
CA GLU A 382 -11.56 10.28 9.40
C GLU A 382 -10.32 10.28 10.29
N LEU A 383 -10.08 11.34 11.06
CA LEU A 383 -9.00 11.41 12.05
C LEU A 383 -9.26 10.51 13.25
N ASP A 384 -10.52 10.38 13.68
CA ASP A 384 -10.94 9.46 14.75
C ASP A 384 -10.77 7.98 14.32
N ASP A 385 -11.10 7.65 13.07
CA ASP A 385 -10.90 6.32 12.50
C ASP A 385 -9.40 5.91 12.38
N MET A 386 -8.49 6.87 12.30
CA MET A 386 -7.04 6.61 12.26
C MET A 386 -6.41 6.42 13.64
N GLY A 387 -7.15 6.57 14.73
CA GLY A 387 -6.67 6.34 16.10
C GLY A 387 -5.65 7.37 16.59
N LEU A 388 -5.64 8.57 16.03
CA LEU A 388 -4.75 9.66 16.43
C LEU A 388 -5.25 10.39 17.68
N PHE A 389 -5.58 9.68 18.72
CA PHE A 389 -6.14 10.15 19.98
C PHE A 389 -5.18 10.94 20.91
N TRP A 390 -4.01 11.35 20.44
CA TRP A 390 -2.97 11.85 21.35
C TRP A 390 -2.80 13.36 21.40
N TYR A 391 -3.62 14.12 20.70
CA TYR A 391 -3.64 15.56 20.83
C TYR A 391 -5.05 16.01 21.21
N GLU A 392 -5.18 16.72 22.33
CA GLU A 392 -6.34 17.55 22.69
C GLU A 392 -6.49 18.66 21.63
N PHE A 393 -6.96 18.27 20.43
CA PHE A 393 -7.44 19.25 19.47
C PHE A 393 -8.85 19.67 19.87
N ASP A 394 -9.07 20.97 19.82
CA ASP A 394 -10.36 21.60 20.05
C ASP A 394 -11.32 21.15 18.91
N LEU A 395 -12.04 20.06 19.17
CA LEU A 395 -12.93 19.39 18.20
C LEU A 395 -14.11 20.26 17.75
N GLU A 396 -14.40 21.35 18.46
CA GLU A 396 -15.48 22.29 18.09
C GLU A 396 -15.15 23.11 16.84
N ASN A 397 -13.88 23.26 16.48
CA ASN A 397 -13.42 24.00 15.31
C ASN A 397 -13.09 23.12 14.08
N LEU A 398 -13.13 21.81 14.18
CA LEU A 398 -12.80 20.88 13.08
C LEU A 398 -13.93 20.68 12.04
N GLY A 399 -14.99 21.48 12.09
CA GLY A 399 -16.10 21.44 11.13
C GLY A 399 -15.77 21.92 9.71
N HIS A 400 -14.56 22.37 9.45
CA HIS A 400 -14.14 22.91 8.15
C HIS A 400 -13.07 22.02 7.52
N VAL A 401 -13.36 21.57 6.30
CA VAL A 401 -12.41 20.83 5.47
C VAL A 401 -11.27 21.78 5.10
N GLN A 402 -10.10 21.56 5.68
CA GLN A 402 -8.91 22.32 5.32
C GLN A 402 -8.37 21.83 3.99
N TYR A 403 -8.43 22.64 2.95
CA TYR A 403 -7.83 22.32 1.66
C TYR A 403 -6.33 22.58 1.69
N VAL A 404 -5.53 21.52 1.58
CA VAL A 404 -4.07 21.61 1.54
C VAL A 404 -3.60 21.44 0.10
N PRO A 405 -3.05 22.50 -0.51
CA PRO A 405 -2.37 22.38 -1.80
C PRO A 405 -1.17 21.46 -1.69
N ARG A 406 -1.13 20.44 -2.52
CA ARG A 406 -0.03 19.48 -2.58
C ARG A 406 0.17 18.94 -3.98
N SER A 407 1.40 18.54 -4.27
CA SER A 407 1.75 17.95 -5.56
C SER A 407 2.72 16.80 -5.39
N ASP A 408 2.42 15.66 -6.00
CA ASP A 408 3.36 14.56 -6.22
C ASP A 408 3.95 14.68 -7.61
N PHE A 409 5.28 14.67 -7.70
CA PHE A 409 5.99 14.77 -8.97
C PHE A 409 7.25 13.92 -8.99
N ALA A 410 7.87 13.78 -10.14
CA ALA A 410 9.13 13.07 -10.31
C ALA A 410 10.19 14.02 -10.87
N LEU A 411 11.40 13.96 -10.31
CA LEU A 411 12.51 14.73 -10.86
C LEU A 411 12.93 14.15 -12.22
N PRO A 412 13.09 14.99 -13.27
CA PRO A 412 13.49 14.51 -14.58
C PRO A 412 14.91 13.96 -14.58
N PHE A 413 15.14 12.85 -15.26
CA PHE A 413 16.49 12.28 -15.42
C PHE A 413 17.37 13.18 -16.26
N GLY A 414 18.62 13.37 -15.79
CA GLY A 414 19.61 14.18 -16.47
C GLY A 414 19.30 15.67 -16.44
N ALA A 415 18.33 16.11 -15.63
CA ALA A 415 18.06 17.51 -15.40
C ALA A 415 19.08 18.10 -14.40
N GLU A 416 19.42 19.36 -14.59
CA GLU A 416 20.26 20.19 -13.72
C GLU A 416 19.49 21.44 -13.33
N GLY A 417 19.98 22.23 -12.35
CA GLY A 417 19.34 23.48 -11.96
C GLY A 417 17.89 23.34 -11.55
N ILE A 418 17.55 22.20 -10.91
CA ILE A 418 16.16 21.84 -10.55
C ILE A 418 15.68 22.76 -9.45
N ARG A 419 14.56 23.44 -9.71
CA ARG A 419 13.85 24.32 -8.78
C ARG A 419 12.36 24.23 -9.03
N GLY A 420 11.56 24.52 -8.01
CA GLY A 420 10.11 24.49 -8.16
C GLY A 420 9.42 25.27 -7.07
N TRP A 421 8.16 25.50 -7.28
CA TRP A 421 7.33 26.24 -6.33
C TRP A 421 5.89 25.73 -6.39
N LEU A 422 5.20 25.90 -5.28
CA LEU A 422 3.76 25.70 -5.10
C LEU A 422 3.20 26.96 -4.46
N ALA A 423 2.11 27.49 -4.98
CA ALA A 423 1.54 28.72 -4.50
C ALA A 423 0.02 28.66 -4.37
N PHE A 424 -0.53 29.47 -3.48
CA PHE A 424 -1.95 29.77 -3.39
C PHE A 424 -2.17 31.25 -3.05
N THR A 425 -3.33 31.77 -3.44
CA THR A 425 -3.79 33.08 -3.02
C THR A 425 -4.69 32.95 -1.80
N TYR A 426 -4.39 33.77 -0.79
CA TYR A 426 -5.15 33.91 0.43
C TYR A 426 -6.08 35.11 0.31
N ASP A 427 -7.38 34.89 0.46
CA ASP A 427 -8.40 35.92 0.23
C ASP A 427 -8.62 36.82 1.45
N GLY A 428 -8.09 36.47 2.62
CA GLY A 428 -8.05 37.31 3.81
C GLY A 428 -6.98 38.41 3.70
N GLY A 429 -7.37 39.68 3.75
CA GLY A 429 -6.39 40.77 3.75
C GLY A 429 -5.55 40.76 5.04
N ILE A 430 -4.23 40.95 4.89
CA ILE A 430 -3.28 41.01 6.03
C ILE A 430 -3.60 42.14 7.03
N GLU A 431 -4.33 43.16 6.64
CA GLU A 431 -4.82 44.21 7.56
C GLU A 431 -5.74 43.61 8.66
N ASN A 432 -6.37 42.48 8.40
CA ASN A 432 -7.09 41.71 9.41
C ASN A 432 -6.20 40.75 10.20
N ALA A 433 -5.00 40.43 9.72
CA ALA A 433 -4.00 39.57 10.37
C ALA A 433 -3.37 40.23 11.62
N GLY A 434 -3.63 41.53 11.86
CA GLY A 434 -3.28 42.20 13.13
C GLY A 434 -3.96 41.62 14.38
N LYS A 435 -4.83 40.58 14.18
CA LYS A 435 -5.49 39.83 15.26
C LYS A 435 -5.26 38.33 15.23
N GLY A 436 -4.59 37.80 14.24
CA GLY A 436 -4.25 36.38 14.14
C GLY A 436 -3.00 36.24 13.29
N LEU A 437 -1.98 35.65 13.84
CA LEU A 437 -0.79 35.22 13.12
C LEU A 437 -1.23 34.16 12.11
N VAL A 438 -0.92 34.33 10.81
CA VAL A 438 -1.09 33.29 9.83
C VAL A 438 0.07 32.32 10.01
N PHE A 439 -0.21 31.22 10.63
CA PHE A 439 0.72 30.10 10.71
C PHE A 439 0.49 29.17 9.53
N GLY A 440 1.54 28.49 9.14
CA GLY A 440 1.41 27.41 8.19
C GLY A 440 2.69 26.58 8.13
N SER A 441 2.64 25.53 7.37
CA SER A 441 3.82 24.72 7.09
C SER A 441 3.95 24.48 5.59
N ALA A 442 5.18 24.64 5.11
CA ALA A 442 5.55 24.15 3.80
C ALA A 442 6.47 22.94 3.99
N TRP A 443 6.28 21.91 3.19
CA TRP A 443 7.09 20.71 3.30
C TRP A 443 7.41 20.12 1.93
N LEU A 444 8.60 19.54 1.84
CA LEU A 444 9.02 18.73 0.72
C LEU A 444 9.44 17.35 1.24
N LEU A 445 8.94 16.33 0.60
CA LEU A 445 9.29 14.96 0.88
C LEU A 445 10.02 14.38 -0.33
N HIS A 446 11.26 13.97 -0.11
CA HIS A 446 12.11 13.31 -1.12
C HIS A 446 12.18 11.81 -0.88
N ARG A 447 11.95 11.03 -1.93
CA ARG A 447 12.04 9.56 -1.85
C ARG A 447 13.25 9.05 -2.63
N SER A 448 14.25 8.58 -1.88
CA SER A 448 15.48 7.99 -2.43
C SER A 448 15.32 6.53 -2.84
N LEU A 449 14.40 5.80 -2.24
CA LEU A 449 14.19 4.37 -2.48
C LEU A 449 12.72 4.06 -2.84
N PRO A 450 12.49 3.10 -3.75
CA PRO A 450 11.13 2.64 -4.01
C PRO A 450 10.55 1.96 -2.77
N VAL A 451 9.35 2.37 -2.35
CA VAL A 451 8.66 1.84 -1.18
C VAL A 451 7.65 0.79 -1.61
N TYR A 452 7.56 -0.26 -0.82
CA TYR A 452 6.61 -1.34 -1.01
C TYR A 452 5.68 -1.48 0.20
N PRO A 453 4.37 -1.51 0.02
CA PRO A 453 3.62 -1.26 -1.23
C PRO A 453 3.74 0.19 -1.70
N TYR A 454 3.42 0.46 -2.97
CA TYR A 454 3.39 1.82 -3.50
C TYR A 454 2.44 2.71 -2.68
N ARG A 455 2.92 3.87 -2.32
CA ARG A 455 2.13 4.92 -1.65
C ARG A 455 2.42 6.25 -2.32
N GLU A 456 1.41 7.07 -2.55
CA GLU A 456 1.61 8.47 -2.89
C GLU A 456 2.19 9.19 -1.67
N LEU A 457 3.19 10.03 -1.86
CA LEU A 457 3.82 10.75 -0.75
C LEU A 457 2.84 11.70 -0.10
N SER A 458 2.04 12.37 -0.92
CA SER A 458 1.05 13.34 -0.46
C SER A 458 -0.12 12.73 0.31
N SER A 459 -0.37 11.42 0.19
CA SER A 459 -1.46 10.74 0.91
C SER A 459 -1.06 10.23 2.29
N GLY A 460 0.23 10.15 2.58
CA GLY A 460 0.74 9.81 3.90
C GLY A 460 0.75 11.07 4.75
N GLY A 461 -0.15 11.19 5.73
CA GLY A 461 -0.15 12.30 6.65
C GLY A 461 1.25 12.57 7.26
N MET A 462 1.41 13.67 7.96
CA MET A 462 2.62 14.29 8.53
C MET A 462 3.69 13.37 9.17
N PHE A 463 3.53 12.05 9.13
CA PHE A 463 4.40 11.03 9.74
C PHE A 463 5.12 10.12 8.74
N GLY A 464 5.52 10.65 7.58
CA GLY A 464 6.31 9.93 6.58
C GLY A 464 7.75 9.56 7.02
N GLY A 465 7.98 9.30 8.30
CA GLY A 465 9.32 9.13 8.86
C GLY A 465 10.06 7.82 8.52
N VAL A 466 9.50 6.92 7.72
CA VAL A 466 10.15 5.66 7.35
C VAL A 466 10.44 5.57 5.85
N ASP A 467 9.75 6.34 5.03
CA ASP A 467 9.68 6.12 3.59
C ASP A 467 10.40 7.17 2.74
N GLY A 468 10.88 8.26 3.34
CA GLY A 468 11.55 9.34 2.64
C GLY A 468 12.17 10.39 3.59
N GLU A 469 12.94 11.30 3.04
CA GLU A 469 13.54 12.42 3.77
C GLU A 469 12.58 13.60 3.71
N PHE A 470 12.19 14.07 4.89
CA PHE A 470 11.18 15.11 5.09
C PHE A 470 11.84 16.44 5.47
N TYR A 471 11.56 17.47 4.70
CA TYR A 471 11.99 18.83 4.93
C TYR A 471 10.76 19.69 5.17
N ALA A 472 10.71 20.42 6.28
CA ALA A 472 9.58 21.27 6.60
C ALA A 472 10.05 22.63 7.10
N VAL A 473 9.36 23.66 6.66
CA VAL A 473 9.51 25.04 7.11
C VAL A 473 8.18 25.49 7.70
N HIS A 474 8.20 25.90 8.97
CA HIS A 474 7.06 26.56 9.57
C HIS A 474 7.18 28.07 9.29
N TYR A 475 6.13 28.66 8.80
CA TYR A 475 6.12 30.07 8.49
C TYR A 475 5.13 30.85 9.36
N LEU A 476 5.47 32.10 9.56
CA LEU A 476 4.71 33.03 10.39
C LEU A 476 4.65 34.38 9.66
N LEU A 477 3.45 34.88 9.46
CA LEU A 477 3.21 36.18 8.82
C LEU A 477 2.75 37.24 9.82
#